data_27aa3cfdc4596d840345805e3a61f103
#
_entry.id   27aa3cfdc4596d840345805e3a61f103
#
_cell.length_a   1.000
_cell.length_b   1.000
_cell.length_c   1.000
_cell.angle_alpha   90.00
_cell.angle_beta   90.00
_cell.angle_gamma   90.00
#
_symmetry.space_group_name_H-M   'P 1'
#
loop_
_entity.id
_entity.type
_entity.pdbx_description
1 polymer ?
#
loop_
_entity_poly.entity_id
_entity_poly.type
_entity_poly.pdbx_seq_one_letter_code
_entity_poly.pdbx_strand_id
1 'polypeptide(L)'
;MEQREFLKKSTLAALGTAVAGTGIVQAFNLVNDNESKTEKMKIVVLTGSPRKNGNSAYLAEQFIKGAEEKGHDVFRFDCAFKQVEPCRACNRCGMDGPCIFNDDFQELRPHLIEADMVVFATPMYYFSISAQMKRVIDRFYAINGQIKGARKKAAFLMTYADTAKKEAEPMLLHYHTLMDYLGWTSVGEVVASGVWTAGSVRNTDYPQQAYQLGKSL
;
A
#
# COMPACT_ATOMS: atom_id res chain seq x y z
N MET A 1 36.04 2.32 -28.77
CA MET A 1 36.89 1.15 -28.54
C MET A 1 36.62 0.72 -27.09
N GLU A 2 36.00 -0.39 -26.68
CA GLU A 2 35.51 -1.57 -27.43
C GLU A 2 34.49 -2.28 -26.51
N GLN A 3 33.27 -2.37 -26.97
CA GLN A 3 32.18 -3.13 -26.33
C GLN A 3 31.97 -4.46 -27.07
N ARG A 4 32.97 -5.17 -27.43
CA ARG A 4 32.84 -6.33 -28.34
C ARG A 4 33.56 -7.63 -27.92
N GLU A 5 33.95 -7.80 -26.66
CA GLU A 5 34.68 -9.04 -26.29
C GLU A 5 34.07 -9.87 -25.16
N PHE A 6 32.78 -9.71 -24.79
CA PHE A 6 32.17 -10.52 -23.74
C PHE A 6 31.22 -11.64 -24.19
N LEU A 7 31.16 -11.91 -25.49
CA LEU A 7 30.25 -12.91 -26.06
C LEU A 7 30.95 -14.03 -26.87
N LYS A 8 32.09 -14.53 -26.40
CA LYS A 8 32.71 -15.73 -26.98
C LYS A 8 33.41 -16.55 -25.91
N LYS A 9 32.67 -17.35 -25.17
CA LYS A 9 33.16 -18.58 -24.51
C LYS A 9 32.03 -19.27 -23.76
N SER A 10 31.18 -19.98 -24.47
CA SER A 10 30.35 -21.05 -23.89
C SER A 10 29.78 -21.89 -25.01
N THR A 11 30.63 -22.54 -25.77
CA THR A 11 30.24 -23.70 -26.60
C THR A 11 31.41 -24.68 -26.57
N LEU A 12 31.13 -25.84 -26.14
CA LEU A 12 31.64 -27.20 -26.41
C LEU A 12 31.76 -27.99 -25.10
N ALA A 13 30.89 -28.96 -24.93
CA ALA A 13 31.28 -30.36 -25.05
C ALA A 13 30.05 -31.25 -24.92
N ALA A 14 29.54 -31.68 -26.05
CA ALA A 14 28.66 -32.85 -26.14
C ALA A 14 29.45 -33.95 -26.85
N LEU A 15 29.67 -35.08 -26.17
CA LEU A 15 30.05 -36.41 -26.72
C LEU A 15 29.96 -37.34 -25.51
N GLY A 16 28.91 -38.16 -25.30
CA GLY A 16 28.62 -39.33 -26.08
C GLY A 16 29.12 -40.57 -25.35
N THR A 17 28.20 -41.32 -24.66
CA THR A 17 28.24 -42.79 -24.74
C THR A 17 26.89 -43.31 -24.25
N ALA A 18 26.23 -44.07 -25.10
CA ALA A 18 25.05 -44.80 -24.80
C ALA A 18 25.40 -46.06 -23.97
N VAL A 19 24.74 -46.24 -22.81
CA VAL A 19 24.60 -47.57 -22.18
C VAL A 19 23.14 -47.75 -21.81
N ALA A 20 22.55 -48.79 -22.40
CA ALA A 20 21.17 -49.22 -22.10
C ALA A 20 21.06 -49.75 -20.69
N GLY A 21 19.99 -49.33 -19.98
CA GLY A 21 19.67 -49.86 -18.64
C GLY A 21 18.45 -49.17 -18.07
N THR A 22 17.32 -49.88 -18.12
CA THR A 22 16.06 -49.60 -17.42
C THR A 22 16.21 -48.86 -16.09
N GLY A 23 15.70 -47.62 -15.98
CA GLY A 23 15.68 -46.93 -14.68
C GLY A 23 15.58 -45.40 -14.75
N ILE A 24 15.05 -44.76 -15.79
CA ILE A 24 14.94 -43.28 -15.89
C ILE A 24 13.47 -42.89 -16.12
N VAL A 25 12.64 -43.02 -15.11
CA VAL A 25 11.27 -42.43 -15.12
C VAL A 25 10.97 -41.76 -13.77
N GLN A 26 11.96 -41.37 -12.97
CA GLN A 26 11.73 -40.69 -11.67
C GLN A 26 12.52 -39.42 -11.42
N ALA A 27 13.00 -38.76 -12.47
CA ALA A 27 13.84 -37.55 -12.31
C ALA A 27 13.26 -36.30 -12.98
N PHE A 28 11.96 -36.20 -13.24
CA PHE A 28 11.34 -35.02 -13.89
C PHE A 28 10.21 -34.36 -13.10
N ASN A 29 10.12 -34.58 -11.79
CA ASN A 29 9.17 -33.85 -10.93
C ASN A 29 9.86 -33.09 -9.80
N LEU A 30 11.01 -32.50 -10.04
CA LEU A 30 11.55 -31.40 -9.25
C LEU A 30 11.29 -30.10 -10.04
N VAL A 31 10.03 -29.81 -10.33
CA VAL A 31 9.63 -28.42 -10.56
C VAL A 31 9.82 -27.74 -9.21
N ASN A 32 10.79 -26.85 -9.15
CA ASN A 32 11.02 -25.97 -8.04
C ASN A 32 9.74 -25.16 -7.72
N ASP A 33 8.93 -25.65 -6.80
CA ASP A 33 8.01 -24.82 -6.03
C ASP A 33 8.81 -23.95 -5.04
N ASN A 34 9.74 -23.16 -5.55
CA ASN A 34 10.20 -21.95 -4.93
C ASN A 34 9.19 -20.84 -5.21
N GLU A 35 7.93 -21.01 -4.85
CA GLU A 35 7.12 -19.89 -4.44
C GLU A 35 7.86 -19.28 -3.24
N SER A 36 8.55 -18.16 -3.47
CA SER A 36 9.09 -17.35 -2.38
C SER A 36 7.91 -17.09 -1.44
N LYS A 37 7.90 -17.72 -0.25
CA LYS A 37 6.91 -17.41 0.79
C LYS A 37 7.01 -15.92 1.03
N THR A 38 6.09 -15.15 0.43
CA THR A 38 5.96 -13.73 0.77
C THR A 38 5.68 -13.66 2.26
N GLU A 39 6.54 -12.96 2.99
CA GLU A 39 6.39 -12.81 4.43
C GLU A 39 5.05 -12.14 4.73
N LYS A 40 4.26 -12.75 5.62
CA LYS A 40 2.93 -12.25 5.97
C LYS A 40 3.05 -10.88 6.65
N MET A 41 2.46 -9.84 6.05
CA MET A 41 2.46 -8.48 6.59
C MET A 41 1.17 -8.15 7.33
N LYS A 42 1.26 -7.27 8.33
CA LYS A 42 0.15 -6.54 8.94
C LYS A 42 -0.05 -5.23 8.18
N ILE A 43 -1.19 -5.06 7.55
CA ILE A 43 -1.49 -3.91 6.70
C ILE A 43 -2.64 -3.11 7.31
N VAL A 44 -2.45 -1.81 7.52
CA VAL A 44 -3.51 -0.89 7.89
C VAL A 44 -4.00 -0.14 6.66
N VAL A 45 -5.30 -0.19 6.38
CA VAL A 45 -5.93 0.57 5.29
C VAL A 45 -6.81 1.66 5.89
N LEU A 46 -6.38 2.91 5.73
CA LEU A 46 -7.14 4.10 6.13
C LEU A 46 -8.02 4.56 4.97
N THR A 47 -9.34 4.62 5.15
CA THR A 47 -10.24 5.17 4.14
C THR A 47 -10.78 6.52 4.56
N GLY A 48 -10.66 7.53 3.68
CA GLY A 48 -11.06 8.92 3.96
C GLY A 48 -12.41 9.31 3.37
N SER A 49 -13.08 8.43 2.62
CA SER A 49 -14.36 8.77 1.99
C SER A 49 -15.52 8.79 2.99
N PRO A 50 -16.33 9.88 3.03
CA PRO A 50 -17.57 9.89 3.79
C PRO A 50 -18.73 9.12 3.09
N ARG A 51 -18.49 8.62 1.88
CA ARG A 51 -19.46 7.80 1.13
C ARG A 51 -19.07 6.33 1.27
N LYS A 52 -19.95 5.50 1.86
CA LYS A 52 -19.71 4.04 2.02
C LYS A 52 -19.36 3.35 0.69
N ASN A 53 -20.05 3.72 -0.38
CA ASN A 53 -19.82 3.20 -1.74
C ASN A 53 -19.05 4.20 -2.61
N GLY A 54 -18.17 5.00 -2.02
CA GLY A 54 -17.33 5.98 -2.72
C GLY A 54 -16.25 5.34 -3.59
N ASN A 55 -15.77 6.10 -4.57
CA ASN A 55 -14.77 5.60 -5.53
C ASN A 55 -13.47 5.16 -4.82
N SER A 56 -12.93 5.95 -3.90
CA SER A 56 -11.71 5.60 -3.15
C SER A 56 -11.92 4.44 -2.18
N ALA A 57 -13.13 4.31 -1.59
CA ALA A 57 -13.46 3.15 -0.75
C ALA A 57 -13.45 1.86 -1.57
N TYR A 58 -13.96 1.91 -2.81
CA TYR A 58 -13.93 0.77 -3.72
C TYR A 58 -12.51 0.39 -4.15
N LEU A 59 -11.62 1.36 -4.40
CA LEU A 59 -10.20 1.08 -4.65
C LEU A 59 -9.56 0.38 -3.45
N ALA A 60 -9.86 0.84 -2.22
CA ALA A 60 -9.39 0.20 -1.00
C ALA A 60 -9.86 -1.26 -0.90
N GLU A 61 -11.13 -1.54 -1.23
CA GLU A 61 -11.68 -2.90 -1.26
C GLU A 61 -10.93 -3.80 -2.24
N GLN A 62 -10.60 -3.30 -3.43
CA GLN A 62 -9.85 -4.07 -4.42
C GLN A 62 -8.41 -4.33 -3.98
N PHE A 63 -7.75 -3.33 -3.39
CA PHE A 63 -6.42 -3.51 -2.79
C PHE A 63 -6.44 -4.57 -1.68
N ILE A 64 -7.39 -4.46 -0.75
CA ILE A 64 -7.57 -5.42 0.35
C ILE A 64 -7.72 -6.83 -0.18
N LYS A 65 -8.63 -7.02 -1.16
CA LYS A 65 -8.83 -8.32 -1.80
C LYS A 65 -7.52 -8.91 -2.35
N GLY A 66 -6.72 -8.10 -3.07
CA GLY A 66 -5.43 -8.54 -3.60
C GLY A 66 -4.43 -8.93 -2.51
N ALA A 67 -4.34 -8.14 -1.43
CA ALA A 67 -3.46 -8.39 -0.31
C ALA A 67 -3.85 -9.63 0.50
N GLU A 68 -5.15 -9.82 0.77
CA GLU A 68 -5.67 -11.00 1.49
C GLU A 68 -5.47 -12.28 0.69
N GLU A 69 -5.59 -12.27 -0.65
CA GLU A 69 -5.29 -13.41 -1.51
C GLU A 69 -3.81 -13.83 -1.45
N LYS A 70 -2.91 -12.93 -1.03
CA LYS A 70 -1.50 -13.22 -0.74
C LYS A 70 -1.23 -13.62 0.70
N GLY A 71 -2.28 -13.67 1.53
CA GLY A 71 -2.19 -14.12 2.92
C GLY A 71 -1.81 -13.03 3.92
N HIS A 72 -1.79 -11.75 3.50
CA HIS A 72 -1.55 -10.64 4.41
C HIS A 72 -2.73 -10.41 5.37
N ASP A 73 -2.45 -9.84 6.54
CA ASP A 73 -3.45 -9.50 7.56
C ASP A 73 -3.83 -8.03 7.42
N VAL A 74 -5.10 -7.75 7.08
CA VAL A 74 -5.53 -6.40 6.75
C VAL A 74 -6.51 -5.88 7.79
N PHE A 75 -6.17 -4.75 8.43
CA PHE A 75 -7.06 -3.98 9.27
C PHE A 75 -7.52 -2.71 8.54
N ARG A 76 -8.83 -2.60 8.29
CA ARG A 76 -9.44 -1.42 7.65
C ARG A 76 -10.01 -0.47 8.69
N PHE A 77 -9.67 0.81 8.57
CA PHE A 77 -10.19 1.88 9.41
C PHE A 77 -10.86 2.96 8.56
N ASP A 78 -12.17 3.07 8.68
CA ASP A 78 -12.98 4.02 7.92
C ASP A 78 -13.04 5.38 8.64
N CYS A 79 -12.09 6.26 8.39
CA CYS A 79 -11.90 7.54 9.09
C CYS A 79 -13.16 8.42 9.17
N ALA A 80 -14.05 8.31 8.16
CA ALA A 80 -15.26 9.12 8.11
C ALA A 80 -16.38 8.62 9.04
N PHE A 81 -16.32 7.35 9.44
CA PHE A 81 -17.34 6.72 10.27
C PHE A 81 -16.87 6.47 11.71
N LYS A 82 -15.68 6.96 12.04
CA LYS A 82 -15.07 6.91 13.36
C LYS A 82 -15.00 8.30 13.98
N GLN A 83 -15.17 8.36 15.28
CA GLN A 83 -15.03 9.59 16.05
C GLN A 83 -13.56 9.79 16.43
N VAL A 84 -12.85 10.59 15.66
CA VAL A 84 -11.47 10.97 15.94
C VAL A 84 -11.37 12.48 15.97
N GLU A 85 -11.13 13.04 17.15
CA GLU A 85 -10.94 14.47 17.30
C GLU A 85 -9.61 14.92 16.68
N PRO A 86 -9.55 16.10 16.03
CA PRO A 86 -8.31 16.62 15.48
C PRO A 86 -7.30 16.91 16.60
N CYS A 87 -6.02 16.79 16.28
CA CYS A 87 -4.95 17.09 17.25
C CYS A 87 -5.03 18.56 17.69
N ARG A 88 -5.01 18.80 19.00
CA ARG A 88 -5.01 20.16 19.59
C ARG A 88 -3.61 20.74 19.83
N ALA A 89 -2.57 20.04 19.43
CA ALA A 89 -1.17 20.46 19.68
C ALA A 89 -0.87 20.72 21.17
N CYS A 90 -1.58 20.10 22.09
CA CYS A 90 -1.41 20.31 23.53
C CYS A 90 -0.13 19.68 24.11
N ASN A 91 0.56 18.89 23.33
CA ASN A 91 1.82 18.18 23.61
C ASN A 91 1.80 17.25 24.85
N ARG A 92 0.62 16.93 25.41
CA ARG A 92 0.53 16.04 26.57
C ARG A 92 0.98 14.61 26.29
N CYS A 93 0.87 14.16 25.05
CA CYS A 93 1.38 12.86 24.61
C CYS A 93 2.91 12.80 24.49
N GLY A 94 3.59 13.96 24.43
CA GLY A 94 5.05 14.02 24.24
C GLY A 94 5.53 13.31 22.98
N MET A 95 4.68 13.19 21.95
CA MET A 95 4.94 12.50 20.69
C MET A 95 5.09 10.96 20.79
N ASP A 96 4.90 10.38 21.94
CA ASP A 96 5.11 8.92 22.16
C ASP A 96 4.22 8.32 23.26
N GLY A 97 3.26 9.08 23.74
CA GLY A 97 2.40 8.68 24.85
C GLY A 97 0.91 8.63 24.49
N PRO A 98 0.08 8.32 25.47
CA PRO A 98 -1.36 8.34 25.29
C PRO A 98 -1.83 9.76 24.98
N CYS A 99 -2.76 9.90 24.03
CA CYS A 99 -3.44 11.16 23.77
C CYS A 99 -4.45 11.45 24.89
N ILE A 100 -4.74 12.76 25.10
CA ILE A 100 -5.79 13.19 26.04
C ILE A 100 -7.20 12.80 25.57
N PHE A 101 -7.39 12.57 24.26
CA PHE A 101 -8.65 12.13 23.70
C PHE A 101 -8.83 10.63 23.88
N ASN A 102 -9.95 10.26 24.47
CA ASN A 102 -10.42 8.88 24.54
C ASN A 102 -11.49 8.68 23.46
N ASP A 103 -11.03 8.49 22.22
CA ASP A 103 -11.84 8.38 21.01
C ASP A 103 -11.40 7.17 20.18
N ASP A 104 -11.99 6.96 18.99
CA ASP A 104 -11.73 5.79 18.14
C ASP A 104 -10.27 5.71 17.63
N PHE A 105 -9.44 6.74 17.83
CA PHE A 105 -8.02 6.62 17.57
C PHE A 105 -7.32 5.59 18.48
N GLN A 106 -7.89 5.31 19.66
CA GLN A 106 -7.35 4.28 20.56
C GLN A 106 -7.44 2.88 19.95
N GLU A 107 -8.49 2.59 19.18
CA GLU A 107 -8.60 1.34 18.42
C GLU A 107 -7.54 1.26 17.32
N LEU A 108 -7.33 2.35 16.58
CA LEU A 108 -6.39 2.40 15.47
C LEU A 108 -4.92 2.40 15.92
N ARG A 109 -4.63 3.02 17.06
CA ARG A 109 -3.26 3.25 17.55
C ARG A 109 -2.37 2.00 17.56
N PRO A 110 -2.75 0.87 18.19
CA PRO A 110 -1.91 -0.33 18.20
C PRO A 110 -1.67 -0.88 16.79
N HIS A 111 -2.69 -0.87 15.92
CA HIS A 111 -2.56 -1.33 14.54
C HIS A 111 -1.54 -0.50 13.75
N LEU A 112 -1.55 0.84 13.89
CA LEU A 112 -0.57 1.71 13.22
C LEU A 112 0.86 1.47 13.71
N ILE A 113 1.04 1.21 15.00
CA ILE A 113 2.36 0.96 15.58
C ILE A 113 2.92 -0.38 15.06
N GLU A 114 2.09 -1.41 15.05
CA GLU A 114 2.48 -2.77 14.67
C GLU A 114 2.49 -3.02 13.15
N ALA A 115 1.88 -2.13 12.36
CA ALA A 115 1.79 -2.33 10.92
C ALA A 115 3.16 -2.41 10.23
N ASP A 116 3.28 -3.31 9.27
CA ASP A 116 4.37 -3.34 8.30
C ASP A 116 4.09 -2.37 7.14
N MET A 117 2.80 -2.11 6.87
CA MET A 117 2.36 -1.25 5.77
C MET A 117 1.13 -0.43 6.14
N VAL A 118 1.07 0.81 5.63
CA VAL A 118 -0.11 1.69 5.75
C VAL A 118 -0.57 2.15 4.37
N VAL A 119 -1.85 1.97 4.06
CA VAL A 119 -2.48 2.40 2.81
C VAL A 119 -3.41 3.56 3.08
N PHE A 120 -3.26 4.64 2.31
CA PHE A 120 -4.09 5.83 2.39
C PHE A 120 -5.03 5.87 1.19
N ALA A 121 -6.33 5.61 1.39
CA ALA A 121 -7.35 5.62 0.34
C ALA A 121 -8.31 6.80 0.55
N THR A 122 -8.24 7.84 -0.30
CA THR A 122 -8.97 9.08 -0.08
C THR A 122 -9.48 9.72 -1.36
N PRO A 123 -10.67 10.34 -1.35
CA PRO A 123 -11.05 11.27 -2.40
C PRO A 123 -10.26 12.57 -2.26
N MET A 124 -10.07 13.27 -3.36
CA MET A 124 -9.59 14.65 -3.36
C MET A 124 -10.73 15.61 -3.07
N TYR A 125 -10.56 16.45 -2.07
CA TYR A 125 -11.44 17.57 -1.76
C TYR A 125 -10.62 18.85 -1.70
N TYR A 126 -10.91 19.81 -2.59
CA TYR A 126 -10.16 21.07 -2.69
C TYR A 126 -8.63 20.84 -2.71
N PHE A 127 -8.21 19.97 -3.63
CA PHE A 127 -6.80 19.65 -3.91
C PHE A 127 -6.02 19.01 -2.76
N SER A 128 -6.73 18.47 -1.75
CA SER A 128 -6.11 17.79 -0.60
C SER A 128 -6.86 16.51 -0.24
N ILE A 129 -6.27 15.75 0.68
CA ILE A 129 -6.93 14.60 1.31
C ILE A 129 -8.18 15.05 2.05
N SER A 130 -9.14 14.14 2.23
CA SER A 130 -10.35 14.46 2.98
C SER A 130 -10.04 14.90 4.42
N ALA A 131 -10.82 15.82 4.96
CA ALA A 131 -10.67 16.27 6.35
C ALA A 131 -10.81 15.11 7.34
N GLN A 132 -11.61 14.09 7.02
CA GLN A 132 -11.79 12.88 7.82
C GLN A 132 -10.48 12.09 7.95
N MET A 133 -9.73 11.94 6.87
CA MET A 133 -8.42 11.30 6.91
C MET A 133 -7.37 12.21 7.57
N LYS A 134 -7.41 13.50 7.27
CA LYS A 134 -6.42 14.46 7.81
C LYS A 134 -6.45 14.50 9.33
N ARG A 135 -7.62 14.51 9.98
CA ARG A 135 -7.70 14.47 11.44
C ARG A 135 -7.08 13.21 12.05
N VAL A 136 -7.16 12.06 11.36
CA VAL A 136 -6.49 10.82 11.76
C VAL A 136 -4.96 10.95 11.61
N ILE A 137 -4.49 11.49 10.49
CA ILE A 137 -3.05 11.72 10.26
C ILE A 137 -2.48 12.71 11.29
N ASP A 138 -3.21 13.75 11.65
CA ASP A 138 -2.76 14.71 12.69
C ASP A 138 -2.57 14.05 14.06
N ARG A 139 -3.27 12.95 14.32
CA ARG A 139 -3.11 12.15 15.55
C ARG A 139 -1.88 11.25 15.52
N PHE A 140 -1.22 11.08 14.37
CA PHE A 140 0.10 10.44 14.31
C PHE A 140 1.11 11.14 15.23
N TYR A 141 0.90 12.42 15.54
CA TYR A 141 1.69 13.14 16.52
C TYR A 141 1.80 12.39 17.86
N ALA A 142 0.73 11.74 18.31
CA ALA A 142 0.74 11.02 19.59
C ALA A 142 1.54 9.69 19.58
N ILE A 143 1.91 9.21 18.41
CA ILE A 143 2.67 7.97 18.20
C ILE A 143 3.91 8.18 17.33
N ASN A 144 4.29 9.44 17.12
CA ASN A 144 5.36 9.80 16.19
C ASN A 144 6.69 9.10 16.51
N GLY A 145 7.04 8.99 17.80
CA GLY A 145 8.25 8.30 18.25
C GLY A 145 8.26 6.81 17.91
N GLN A 146 7.07 6.19 17.75
CA GLN A 146 6.93 4.76 17.47
C GLN A 146 6.83 4.45 15.97
N ILE A 147 6.36 5.41 15.15
CA ILE A 147 6.13 5.18 13.72
C ILE A 147 7.18 5.83 12.81
N LYS A 148 7.79 6.95 13.23
CA LYS A 148 8.83 7.63 12.46
C LYS A 148 10.11 6.79 12.47
N GLY A 149 10.68 6.56 11.28
CA GLY A 149 11.88 5.72 11.12
C GLY A 149 11.63 4.21 11.24
N ALA A 150 10.38 3.79 11.42
CA ALA A 150 10.01 2.37 11.51
C ALA A 150 10.11 1.61 10.16
N ARG A 151 10.51 2.31 9.08
CA ARG A 151 10.72 1.74 7.73
C ARG A 151 9.52 0.99 7.17
N LYS A 152 8.31 1.44 7.51
CA LYS A 152 7.09 0.83 7.01
C LYS A 152 6.97 1.03 5.50
N LYS A 153 6.25 0.12 4.84
CA LYS A 153 5.76 0.34 3.47
C LYS A 153 4.53 1.24 3.49
N ALA A 154 4.27 1.93 2.39
CA ALA A 154 3.04 2.70 2.22
C ALA A 154 2.52 2.63 0.78
N ALA A 155 1.21 2.80 0.60
CA ALA A 155 0.58 3.00 -0.71
C ALA A 155 -0.46 4.11 -0.66
N PHE A 156 -0.72 4.73 -1.81
CA PHE A 156 -1.68 5.80 -1.95
C PHE A 156 -2.73 5.50 -3.02
N LEU A 157 -4.00 5.51 -2.64
CA LEU A 157 -5.14 5.29 -3.53
C LEU A 157 -6.00 6.55 -3.51
N MET A 158 -5.90 7.39 -4.53
CA MET A 158 -6.67 8.63 -4.60
C MET A 158 -7.65 8.66 -5.76
N THR A 159 -8.74 9.39 -5.58
CA THR A 159 -9.75 9.59 -6.61
C THR A 159 -10.11 11.07 -6.74
N TYR A 160 -10.29 11.57 -7.95
CA TYR A 160 -10.71 12.95 -8.18
C TYR A 160 -11.56 13.10 -9.47
N ALA A 161 -12.30 14.19 -9.51
CA ALA A 161 -13.31 14.43 -10.55
C ALA A 161 -12.72 14.86 -11.90
N ASP A 162 -11.70 15.71 -11.85
CA ASP A 162 -11.07 16.25 -13.04
C ASP A 162 -10.18 15.19 -13.73
N THR A 163 -9.81 15.47 -14.98
CA THR A 163 -8.90 14.62 -15.77
C THR A 163 -7.49 15.21 -15.87
N ALA A 164 -7.32 16.47 -15.49
CA ALA A 164 -6.04 17.16 -15.57
C ALA A 164 -5.07 16.63 -14.51
N LYS A 165 -3.97 16.01 -14.93
CA LYS A 165 -2.98 15.40 -14.02
C LYS A 165 -2.40 16.39 -12.99
N LYS A 166 -2.22 17.67 -13.37
CA LYS A 166 -1.72 18.72 -12.47
C LYS A 166 -2.58 18.90 -11.22
N GLU A 167 -3.86 18.58 -11.29
CA GLU A 167 -4.78 18.69 -10.15
C GLU A 167 -4.42 17.71 -9.02
N ALA A 168 -3.79 16.58 -9.35
CA ALA A 168 -3.36 15.59 -8.37
C ALA A 168 -2.03 15.97 -7.67
N GLU A 169 -1.21 16.83 -8.25
CA GLU A 169 0.13 17.16 -7.76
C GLU A 169 0.18 17.60 -6.29
N PRO A 170 -0.74 18.47 -5.79
CA PRO A 170 -0.72 18.86 -4.38
C PRO A 170 -0.90 17.70 -3.40
N MET A 171 -1.77 16.74 -3.76
CA MET A 171 -1.98 15.56 -2.92
C MET A 171 -0.81 14.59 -2.97
N LEU A 172 -0.22 14.39 -4.14
CA LEU A 172 0.97 13.56 -4.32
C LEU A 172 2.16 14.16 -3.55
N LEU A 173 2.35 15.47 -3.65
CA LEU A 173 3.39 16.17 -2.88
C LEU A 173 3.17 16.02 -1.37
N HIS A 174 1.93 16.17 -0.90
CA HIS A 174 1.60 15.94 0.52
C HIS A 174 1.93 14.50 0.95
N TYR A 175 1.51 13.51 0.17
CA TYR A 175 1.81 12.10 0.45
C TYR A 175 3.31 11.83 0.49
N HIS A 176 4.07 12.24 -0.52
CA HIS A 176 5.51 12.02 -0.58
C HIS A 176 6.23 12.73 0.58
N THR A 177 5.86 13.99 0.89
CA THR A 177 6.43 14.72 2.03
C THR A 177 6.16 14.00 3.36
N LEU A 178 4.96 13.41 3.52
CA LEU A 178 4.64 12.62 4.70
C LEU A 178 5.48 11.33 4.77
N MET A 179 5.68 10.64 3.65
CA MET A 179 6.52 9.44 3.59
C MET A 179 7.98 9.77 3.92
N ASP A 180 8.52 10.83 3.35
CA ASP A 180 9.89 11.30 3.61
C ASP A 180 10.07 11.63 5.10
N TYR A 181 9.11 12.37 5.69
CA TYR A 181 9.15 12.72 7.11
C TYR A 181 9.11 11.51 8.03
N LEU A 182 8.26 10.53 7.71
CA LEU A 182 8.10 9.30 8.50
C LEU A 182 9.23 8.28 8.24
N GLY A 183 9.99 8.43 7.15
CA GLY A 183 10.99 7.44 6.71
C GLY A 183 10.33 6.14 6.23
N TRP A 184 9.16 6.27 5.57
CA TRP A 184 8.42 5.15 5.01
C TRP A 184 8.65 5.03 3.50
N THR A 185 8.54 3.82 2.97
CA THR A 185 8.76 3.56 1.55
C THR A 185 7.43 3.43 0.81
N SER A 186 7.16 4.33 -0.16
CA SER A 186 6.01 4.16 -1.07
C SER A 186 6.26 2.97 -2.00
N VAL A 187 5.33 2.01 -2.03
CA VAL A 187 5.39 0.83 -2.87
C VAL A 187 4.44 0.92 -4.09
N GLY A 188 3.60 1.95 -4.13
CA GLY A 188 2.74 2.20 -5.29
C GLY A 188 1.64 3.21 -5.03
N GLU A 189 1.12 3.74 -6.12
CA GLU A 189 0.10 4.76 -6.14
C GLU A 189 -0.94 4.47 -7.22
N VAL A 190 -2.22 4.63 -6.89
CA VAL A 190 -3.32 4.60 -7.85
C VAL A 190 -4.00 5.97 -7.85
N VAL A 191 -3.83 6.71 -8.94
CA VAL A 191 -4.32 8.07 -9.10
C VAL A 191 -5.49 8.07 -10.07
N ALA A 192 -6.70 7.85 -9.56
CA ALA A 192 -7.91 7.69 -10.35
C ALA A 192 -8.55 9.04 -10.67
N SER A 193 -8.35 9.50 -11.91
CA SER A 193 -8.92 10.75 -12.45
C SER A 193 -10.29 10.53 -13.12
N GLY A 194 -11.07 11.59 -13.30
CA GLY A 194 -12.32 11.56 -14.06
C GLY A 194 -13.47 10.83 -13.36
N VAL A 195 -13.39 10.59 -12.05
CA VAL A 195 -14.38 9.80 -11.32
C VAL A 195 -15.22 10.68 -10.37
N TRP A 196 -16.18 11.41 -10.94
CA TRP A 196 -17.03 12.35 -10.21
C TRP A 196 -18.14 11.67 -9.41
N THR A 197 -18.92 10.81 -10.05
CA THR A 197 -20.06 10.17 -9.40
C THR A 197 -19.64 8.96 -8.57
N ALA A 198 -20.36 8.69 -7.48
CA ALA A 198 -20.11 7.52 -6.66
C ALA A 198 -20.21 6.23 -7.50
N GLY A 199 -19.21 5.37 -7.42
CA GLY A 199 -19.17 4.11 -8.15
C GLY A 199 -18.65 4.20 -9.59
N SER A 200 -18.43 5.40 -10.15
CA SER A 200 -17.94 5.55 -11.53
C SER A 200 -16.57 4.92 -11.77
N VAL A 201 -15.73 4.81 -10.73
CA VAL A 201 -14.43 4.14 -10.80
C VAL A 201 -14.54 2.68 -11.23
N ARG A 202 -15.68 2.02 -11.01
CA ARG A 202 -15.90 0.59 -11.35
C ARG A 202 -15.78 0.30 -12.84
N ASN A 203 -16.03 1.31 -13.68
CA ASN A 203 -15.99 1.21 -15.14
C ASN A 203 -14.65 1.69 -15.72
N THR A 204 -13.61 1.69 -14.93
CA THR A 204 -12.23 2.08 -15.31
C THR A 204 -11.24 0.98 -14.97
N ASP A 205 -9.99 1.13 -15.37
CA ASP A 205 -8.91 0.17 -15.05
C ASP A 205 -8.32 0.36 -13.63
N TYR A 206 -8.68 1.44 -12.94
CA TYR A 206 -8.12 1.74 -11.62
C TYR A 206 -8.40 0.68 -10.55
N PRO A 207 -9.60 0.05 -10.48
CA PRO A 207 -9.86 -1.06 -9.56
C PRO A 207 -8.90 -2.24 -9.77
N GLN A 208 -8.61 -2.58 -11.03
CA GLN A 208 -7.66 -3.64 -11.34
C GLN A 208 -6.23 -3.25 -10.95
N GLN A 209 -5.83 -1.99 -11.13
CA GLN A 209 -4.54 -1.49 -10.65
C GLN A 209 -4.42 -1.61 -9.12
N ALA A 210 -5.44 -1.20 -8.38
CA ALA A 210 -5.47 -1.32 -6.92
C ALA A 210 -5.39 -2.78 -6.46
N TYR A 211 -6.14 -3.68 -7.10
CA TYR A 211 -6.08 -5.12 -6.83
C TYR A 211 -4.67 -5.68 -7.08
N GLN A 212 -4.07 -5.37 -8.24
CA GLN A 212 -2.72 -5.84 -8.57
C GLN A 212 -1.68 -5.29 -7.62
N LEU A 213 -1.82 -4.03 -7.17
CA LEU A 213 -0.92 -3.45 -6.17
C LEU A 213 -0.97 -4.25 -4.86
N GLY A 214 -2.17 -4.59 -4.37
CA GLY A 214 -2.32 -5.45 -3.19
C GLY A 214 -1.76 -6.87 -3.40
N LYS A 215 -1.95 -7.41 -4.60
CA LYS A 215 -1.50 -8.77 -4.94
C LYS A 215 0.00 -8.89 -5.19
N SER A 216 0.70 -7.78 -5.45
CA SER A 216 2.14 -7.77 -5.73
C SER A 216 3.02 -7.68 -4.47
N LEU A 217 2.42 -7.59 -3.28
CA LEU A 217 3.12 -7.45 -2.00
C LEU A 217 3.78 -8.78 -1.50
#